data_ad6fefedb8587733aeea1d255c3e0645
#
_entry.id   ad6fefedb8587733aeea1d255c3e0645
#
_cell.length_a   1.000
_cell.length_b   1.000
_cell.length_c   1.000
_cell.angle_alpha   90.00
_cell.angle_beta   90.00
_cell.angle_gamma   90.00
#
_symmetry.space_group_name_H-M   'P 1'
#
loop_
_entity.id
_entity.type
_entity.pdbx_description
1 polymer ?
#
loop_
_entity_poly.entity_id
_entity_poly.type
_entity_poly.pdbx_seq_one_letter_code
_entity_poly.pdbx_strand_id
1 'polypeptide(L)'
;LRVISGLKDLLKFPILKKYVPAALLLREMAWRYWHHGEREVRLLKRLIPRGTNGIDVGAASGLYAYHLSRLCERVFAYEPNPEWVSWLSRAVPRNVAVFDVALSNCSGIAVLSIPPPSMDSLEGDLTLRCLEAASIEKKFEGVPCDRIKVPTRRLDEYGHENIGFIKIDVEGHELAVLEGAEQTLKSWHPVL
;
A
#
# COMPACT_ATOMS: atom_id res chain seq x y z
N LEU A 1 17.71 4.67 -21.04
CA LEU A 1 17.44 3.30 -21.52
C LEU A 1 18.56 2.30 -21.15
N ARG A 2 19.86 2.64 -21.25
CA ARG A 2 20.97 1.76 -20.85
C ARG A 2 21.10 1.53 -19.32
N VAL A 3 20.69 2.50 -18.49
CA VAL A 3 20.72 2.35 -17.02
C VAL A 3 19.67 1.34 -16.55
N ILE A 4 18.56 1.21 -17.28
CA ILE A 4 17.46 0.28 -16.93
C ILE A 4 17.86 -1.19 -17.22
N SER A 5 18.69 -1.45 -18.24
CA SER A 5 19.16 -2.83 -18.48
C SER A 5 20.10 -3.32 -17.37
N GLY A 6 20.97 -2.46 -16.88
CA GLY A 6 21.89 -2.79 -15.76
C GLY A 6 21.16 -3.12 -14.46
N LEU A 7 20.09 -2.39 -14.11
CA LEU A 7 19.30 -2.67 -12.91
C LEU A 7 18.53 -3.98 -13.03
N LYS A 8 17.96 -4.29 -14.19
CA LYS A 8 17.28 -5.57 -14.45
C LYS A 8 18.20 -6.77 -14.28
N ASP A 9 19.46 -6.64 -14.70
CA ASP A 9 20.45 -7.72 -14.57
C ASP A 9 20.95 -7.86 -13.13
N LEU A 10 21.10 -6.75 -12.39
CA LEU A 10 21.38 -6.74 -10.95
C LEU A 10 20.28 -7.43 -10.14
N LEU A 11 19.02 -7.25 -10.50
CA LEU A 11 17.87 -7.81 -9.77
C LEU A 11 17.71 -9.33 -9.96
N LYS A 12 18.37 -9.94 -10.95
CA LYS A 12 18.44 -11.40 -11.12
C LYS A 12 19.29 -12.09 -10.03
N PHE A 13 20.15 -11.33 -9.34
CA PHE A 13 21.01 -11.86 -8.29
C PHE A 13 20.48 -11.46 -6.92
N PRO A 14 19.92 -12.42 -6.11
CA PRO A 14 19.33 -12.11 -4.78
C PRO A 14 20.30 -11.40 -3.83
N ILE A 15 21.59 -11.76 -3.90
CA ILE A 15 22.66 -11.19 -3.06
C ILE A 15 22.84 -9.70 -3.35
N LEU A 16 22.63 -9.25 -4.58
CA LEU A 16 22.81 -7.84 -4.98
C LEU A 16 21.60 -6.97 -4.67
N LYS A 17 20.40 -7.56 -4.55
CA LYS A 17 19.17 -6.82 -4.18
C LYS A 17 19.32 -6.04 -2.87
N LYS A 18 20.03 -6.59 -1.86
CA LYS A 18 20.22 -5.94 -0.56
C LYS A 18 21.06 -4.65 -0.61
N TYR A 19 21.82 -4.45 -1.70
CA TYR A 19 22.63 -3.24 -1.90
C TYR A 19 21.94 -2.17 -2.76
N VAL A 20 20.78 -2.49 -3.34
CA VAL A 20 20.01 -1.52 -4.14
C VAL A 20 19.14 -0.69 -3.20
N PRO A 21 19.17 0.66 -3.28
CA PRO A 21 18.30 1.51 -2.49
C PRO A 21 16.82 1.15 -2.68
N ALA A 22 16.06 1.10 -1.58
CA ALA A 22 14.65 0.72 -1.59
C ALA A 22 13.82 1.55 -2.59
N ALA A 23 14.09 2.86 -2.69
CA ALA A 23 13.42 3.75 -3.64
C ALA A 23 13.65 3.37 -5.12
N LEU A 24 14.82 2.82 -5.46
CA LEU A 24 15.07 2.33 -6.83
C LEU A 24 14.36 1.01 -7.09
N LEU A 25 14.27 0.14 -6.08
CA LEU A 25 13.52 -1.11 -6.16
C LEU A 25 12.02 -0.82 -6.35
N LEU A 26 11.43 0.06 -5.53
CA LEU A 26 10.02 0.44 -5.67
C LEU A 26 9.74 1.07 -7.05
N ARG A 27 10.62 1.95 -7.54
CA ARG A 27 10.46 2.55 -8.86
C ARG A 27 10.47 1.50 -9.98
N GLU A 28 11.34 0.50 -9.90
CA GLU A 28 11.41 -0.60 -10.87
C GLU A 28 10.16 -1.47 -10.79
N MET A 29 9.73 -1.84 -9.57
CA MET A 29 8.50 -2.58 -9.34
C MET A 29 7.29 -1.84 -9.90
N ALA A 30 7.15 -0.54 -9.62
CA ALA A 30 6.07 0.29 -10.13
C ALA A 30 6.07 0.41 -11.67
N TRP A 31 7.26 0.48 -12.30
CA TRP A 31 7.37 0.45 -13.75
C TRP A 31 6.87 -0.87 -14.34
N ARG A 32 7.24 -2.01 -13.73
CA ARG A 32 6.76 -3.34 -14.16
C ARG A 32 5.26 -3.47 -13.96
N TYR A 33 4.76 -3.02 -12.80
CA TYR A 33 3.33 -3.04 -12.47
C TYR A 33 2.51 -2.20 -13.45
N TRP A 34 3.01 -1.04 -13.87
CA TRP A 34 2.39 -0.22 -14.92
C TRP A 34 2.22 -0.97 -16.24
N HIS A 35 3.17 -1.83 -16.61
CA HIS A 35 3.15 -2.54 -17.90
C HIS A 35 2.44 -3.89 -17.85
N HIS A 36 2.53 -4.58 -16.73
CA HIS A 36 2.09 -5.98 -16.59
C HIS A 36 1.14 -6.22 -15.41
N GLY A 37 0.90 -5.22 -14.56
CA GLY A 37 0.00 -5.29 -13.40
C GLY A 37 -1.45 -4.93 -13.75
N GLU A 38 -2.17 -4.47 -12.77
CA GLU A 38 -3.58 -4.08 -12.86
C GLU A 38 -3.77 -2.92 -13.83
N ARG A 39 -4.80 -3.03 -14.66
CA ARG A 39 -5.13 -2.00 -15.67
C ARG A 39 -5.61 -0.71 -15.06
N GLU A 40 -6.19 -0.79 -13.87
CA GLU A 40 -6.75 0.30 -13.06
C GLU A 40 -5.71 1.39 -12.78
N VAL A 41 -4.46 1.01 -12.54
CA VAL A 41 -3.35 1.97 -12.33
C VAL A 41 -3.21 2.95 -13.49
N ARG A 42 -3.51 2.51 -14.73
CA ARG A 42 -3.43 3.38 -15.93
C ARG A 42 -4.57 4.39 -16.00
N LEU A 43 -5.67 4.13 -15.27
CA LEU A 43 -6.82 5.02 -15.21
C LEU A 43 -6.62 6.15 -14.18
N LEU A 44 -5.72 5.99 -13.20
CA LEU A 44 -5.48 6.95 -12.12
C LEU A 44 -5.29 8.38 -12.65
N LYS A 45 -4.56 8.55 -13.74
CA LYS A 45 -4.33 9.87 -14.37
C LYS A 45 -5.62 10.57 -14.84
N ARG A 46 -6.67 9.79 -15.11
CA ARG A 46 -7.98 10.30 -15.54
C ARG A 46 -8.94 10.48 -14.38
N LEU A 47 -8.76 9.70 -13.30
CA LEU A 47 -9.62 9.67 -12.14
C LEU A 47 -9.25 10.71 -11.10
N ILE A 48 -7.95 10.99 -10.94
CA ILE A 48 -7.45 11.89 -9.90
C ILE A 48 -7.55 13.35 -10.35
N PRO A 49 -8.31 14.20 -9.64
CA PRO A 49 -8.34 15.63 -9.90
C PRO A 49 -6.96 16.27 -9.65
N ARG A 50 -6.58 17.23 -10.47
CA ARG A 50 -5.30 17.93 -10.32
C ARG A 50 -5.28 18.79 -9.07
N GLY A 51 -4.11 18.88 -8.43
CA GLY A 51 -3.92 19.74 -7.25
C GLY A 51 -4.58 19.20 -5.99
N THR A 52 -4.90 17.89 -5.96
CA THR A 52 -5.49 17.23 -4.78
C THR A 52 -4.52 16.26 -4.13
N ASN A 53 -4.87 15.84 -2.92
CA ASN A 53 -4.18 14.81 -2.16
C ASN A 53 -4.80 13.43 -2.41
N GLY A 54 -3.99 12.38 -2.24
CA GLY A 54 -4.42 10.99 -2.36
C GLY A 54 -4.25 10.22 -1.05
N ILE A 55 -5.07 9.21 -0.86
CA ILE A 55 -4.96 8.27 0.26
C ILE A 55 -4.81 6.86 -0.30
N ASP A 56 -3.89 6.08 0.28
CA ASP A 56 -3.66 4.67 -0.03
C ASP A 56 -3.84 3.85 1.26
N VAL A 57 -4.97 3.17 1.40
CA VAL A 57 -5.30 2.34 2.56
C VAL A 57 -4.98 0.89 2.24
N GLY A 58 -4.12 0.28 3.08
CA GLY A 58 -3.48 -0.99 2.78
C GLY A 58 -2.38 -0.81 1.74
N ALA A 59 -1.39 0.05 2.06
CA ALA A 59 -0.37 0.45 1.10
C ALA A 59 0.60 -0.68 0.73
N ALA A 60 0.79 -1.67 1.61
CA ALA A 60 1.61 -2.87 1.40
C ALA A 60 2.96 -2.56 0.76
N SER A 61 3.22 -3.08 -0.44
CA SER A 61 4.47 -2.84 -1.18
C SER A 61 4.70 -1.38 -1.61
N GLY A 62 3.66 -0.53 -1.58
CA GLY A 62 3.72 0.89 -1.94
C GLY A 62 3.57 1.17 -3.43
N LEU A 63 3.12 0.21 -4.21
CA LEU A 63 2.95 0.38 -5.67
C LEU A 63 1.92 1.47 -5.99
N TYR A 64 0.75 1.44 -5.34
CA TYR A 64 -0.26 2.49 -5.50
C TYR A 64 0.24 3.82 -4.93
N ALA A 65 0.82 3.84 -3.72
CA ALA A 65 1.40 5.04 -3.13
C ALA A 65 2.42 5.71 -4.07
N TYR A 66 3.26 4.91 -4.76
CA TYR A 66 4.21 5.43 -5.76
C TYR A 66 3.50 6.08 -6.95
N HIS A 67 2.48 5.44 -7.53
CA HIS A 67 1.75 6.01 -8.68
C HIS A 67 0.96 7.26 -8.26
N LEU A 68 0.30 7.23 -7.10
CA LEU A 68 -0.39 8.39 -6.53
C LEU A 68 0.55 9.56 -6.29
N SER A 69 1.79 9.31 -5.83
CA SER A 69 2.78 10.36 -5.59
C SER A 69 3.17 11.16 -6.84
N ARG A 70 2.91 10.61 -8.03
CA ARG A 70 3.18 11.27 -9.33
C ARG A 70 2.01 12.12 -9.82
N LEU A 71 0.84 11.97 -9.20
CA LEU A 71 -0.42 12.56 -9.63
C LEU A 71 -1.01 13.52 -8.58
N CYS A 72 -0.73 13.26 -7.29
CA CYS A 72 -1.21 14.03 -6.15
C CYS A 72 -0.14 14.97 -5.61
N GLU A 73 -0.55 16.03 -4.92
CA GLU A 73 0.36 16.92 -4.21
C GLU A 73 1.01 16.20 -3.02
N ARG A 74 0.20 15.53 -2.21
CA ARG A 74 0.63 14.67 -1.10
C ARG A 74 -0.12 13.36 -1.15
N VAL A 75 0.48 12.30 -0.60
CA VAL A 75 -0.14 10.99 -0.44
C VAL A 75 -0.02 10.57 1.02
N PHE A 76 -1.11 10.05 1.57
CA PHE A 76 -1.18 9.51 2.92
C PHE A 76 -1.37 7.99 2.82
N ALA A 77 -0.31 7.23 3.12
CA ALA A 77 -0.26 5.78 3.00
C ALA A 77 -0.43 5.13 4.37
N TYR A 78 -1.43 4.30 4.52
CA TYR A 78 -1.77 3.60 5.76
C TYR A 78 -1.47 2.12 5.62
N GLU A 79 -0.64 1.61 6.52
CA GLU A 79 -0.20 0.21 6.50
C GLU A 79 0.05 -0.29 7.93
N PRO A 80 -0.68 -1.29 8.43
CA PRO A 80 -0.49 -1.80 9.79
C PRO A 80 0.63 -2.83 9.94
N ASN A 81 1.11 -3.46 8.85
CA ASN A 81 2.17 -4.46 8.92
C ASN A 81 3.54 -3.79 9.10
N PRO A 82 4.25 -4.00 10.23
CA PRO A 82 5.51 -3.32 10.53
C PRO A 82 6.63 -3.63 9.52
N GLU A 83 6.60 -4.78 8.86
CA GLU A 83 7.57 -5.10 7.81
C GLU A 83 7.37 -4.19 6.59
N TRP A 84 6.11 -4.00 6.18
CA TRP A 84 5.77 -3.06 5.10
C TRP A 84 6.02 -1.62 5.50
N VAL A 85 5.70 -1.21 6.71
CA VAL A 85 6.00 0.14 7.22
C VAL A 85 7.50 0.42 7.16
N SER A 86 8.32 -0.54 7.62
CA SER A 86 9.79 -0.44 7.53
C SER A 86 10.30 -0.35 6.11
N TRP A 87 9.68 -1.03 5.17
CA TRP A 87 9.99 -0.95 3.74
C TRP A 87 9.57 0.40 3.16
N LEU A 88 8.29 0.79 3.34
CA LEU A 88 7.71 2.02 2.82
C LEU A 88 8.49 3.25 3.26
N SER A 89 8.86 3.35 4.53
CA SER A 89 9.61 4.49 5.08
C SER A 89 10.94 4.77 4.36
N ARG A 90 11.50 3.75 3.68
CA ARG A 90 12.76 3.85 2.92
C ARG A 90 12.55 3.92 1.41
N ALA A 91 11.38 3.49 0.92
CA ALA A 91 11.13 3.27 -0.50
C ALA A 91 10.31 4.37 -1.15
N VAL A 92 9.35 4.95 -0.44
CA VAL A 92 8.38 5.89 -1.03
C VAL A 92 8.98 7.27 -1.31
N PRO A 93 8.43 8.01 -2.30
CA PRO A 93 8.79 9.39 -2.57
C PRO A 93 8.51 10.34 -1.39
N ARG A 94 9.20 11.49 -1.37
CA ARG A 94 9.15 12.46 -0.26
C ARG A 94 7.76 13.06 0.01
N ASN A 95 6.88 13.08 -0.98
CA ASN A 95 5.50 13.57 -0.83
C ASN A 95 4.53 12.49 -0.34
N VAL A 96 5.02 11.30 0.03
CA VAL A 96 4.23 10.23 0.65
C VAL A 96 4.53 10.19 2.14
N ALA A 97 3.50 10.36 2.97
CA ALA A 97 3.55 10.15 4.42
C ALA A 97 3.04 8.75 4.75
N VAL A 98 3.82 7.98 5.52
CA VAL A 98 3.47 6.60 5.91
C VAL A 98 2.98 6.60 7.36
N PHE A 99 1.85 5.93 7.60
CA PHE A 99 1.22 5.78 8.90
C PHE A 99 1.15 4.29 9.27
N ASP A 100 1.76 3.96 10.40
CA ASP A 100 1.78 2.61 11.00
C ASP A 100 0.48 2.36 11.77
N VAL A 101 -0.60 2.12 11.03
CA VAL A 101 -1.93 1.94 11.60
C VAL A 101 -2.89 1.30 10.59
N ALA A 102 -3.81 0.48 11.07
CA ALA A 102 -4.95 0.02 10.30
C ALA A 102 -6.09 1.06 10.40
N LEU A 103 -6.67 1.44 9.27
CA LEU A 103 -7.89 2.24 9.29
C LEU A 103 -9.10 1.36 9.54
N SER A 104 -10.05 1.88 10.35
CA SER A 104 -11.26 1.19 10.78
C SER A 104 -12.36 2.20 11.14
N ASN A 105 -13.53 1.71 11.54
CA ASN A 105 -14.63 2.54 12.05
C ASN A 105 -14.44 3.01 13.50
N CYS A 106 -13.45 2.49 14.21
CA CYS A 106 -13.16 2.87 15.59
C CYS A 106 -11.66 2.82 15.89
N SER A 107 -11.24 3.64 16.86
CA SER A 107 -9.87 3.66 17.36
C SER A 107 -9.71 2.60 18.46
N GLY A 108 -8.60 1.85 18.42
CA GLY A 108 -8.33 0.75 19.34
C GLY A 108 -7.14 -0.08 18.92
N ILE A 109 -7.26 -1.40 19.15
CA ILE A 109 -6.26 -2.41 18.79
C ILE A 109 -6.98 -3.56 18.09
N ALA A 110 -6.48 -3.95 16.92
CA ALA A 110 -6.93 -5.16 16.21
C ALA A 110 -5.80 -6.21 16.16
N VAL A 111 -6.16 -7.42 15.75
CA VAL A 111 -5.21 -8.50 15.48
C VAL A 111 -5.06 -8.63 13.97
N LEU A 112 -3.88 -8.30 13.46
CA LEU A 112 -3.54 -8.53 12.07
C LEU A 112 -3.06 -9.97 11.90
N SER A 113 -3.71 -10.71 11.00
CA SER A 113 -3.33 -12.08 10.63
C SER A 113 -2.52 -12.05 9.34
N ILE A 114 -1.29 -12.55 9.40
CA ILE A 114 -0.34 -12.58 8.28
C ILE A 114 -0.17 -14.04 7.88
N PRO A 115 -0.67 -14.48 6.71
CA PRO A 115 -0.50 -15.85 6.26
C PRO A 115 0.96 -16.15 5.92
N PRO A 116 1.43 -17.41 6.11
CA PRO A 116 2.75 -17.80 5.70
C PRO A 116 2.89 -17.72 4.17
N PRO A 117 4.11 -17.56 3.64
CA PRO A 117 4.36 -17.67 2.21
C PRO A 117 3.84 -19.01 1.69
N SER A 118 2.92 -19.03 0.72
CA SER A 118 2.43 -20.26 0.13
C SER A 118 3.53 -20.96 -0.66
N MET A 119 3.66 -22.28 -0.54
CA MET A 119 4.68 -23.06 -1.26
C MET A 119 4.49 -23.05 -2.79
N ASP A 120 3.28 -22.77 -3.27
CA ASP A 120 2.98 -22.66 -4.71
C ASP A 120 3.52 -21.39 -5.36
N SER A 121 4.14 -20.58 -4.56
CA SER A 121 4.68 -19.26 -4.91
C SER A 121 6.15 -19.27 -5.35
N LEU A 122 6.72 -20.39 -5.77
CA LEU A 122 8.16 -20.54 -6.03
C LEU A 122 8.67 -19.90 -7.33
N GLU A 123 7.83 -19.27 -8.14
CA GLU A 123 8.29 -18.55 -9.34
C GLU A 123 8.12 -17.04 -9.19
N GLY A 124 9.21 -16.38 -8.79
CA GLY A 124 9.47 -14.96 -9.00
C GLY A 124 8.65 -13.96 -8.16
N ASP A 125 9.28 -13.33 -7.21
CA ASP A 125 8.82 -12.13 -6.47
C ASP A 125 7.64 -12.30 -5.47
N LEU A 126 7.55 -13.45 -4.87
CA LEU A 126 6.40 -13.98 -4.15
C LEU A 126 6.37 -13.69 -2.66
N THR A 127 7.48 -13.29 -2.08
CA THR A 127 7.54 -12.81 -0.69
C THR A 127 6.62 -11.60 -0.48
N LEU A 128 6.40 -10.81 -1.54
CA LEU A 128 5.55 -9.63 -1.51
C LEU A 128 4.06 -9.99 -1.47
N ARG A 129 3.59 -10.94 -2.29
CA ARG A 129 2.15 -11.27 -2.39
C ARG A 129 1.57 -11.87 -1.12
N CYS A 130 2.35 -12.66 -0.38
CA CYS A 130 1.86 -13.28 0.85
C CYS A 130 1.72 -12.28 2.00
N LEU A 131 2.61 -11.29 2.05
CA LEU A 131 2.51 -10.20 3.04
C LEU A 131 1.40 -9.21 2.68
N GLU A 132 1.04 -9.07 1.40
CA GLU A 132 -0.07 -8.24 0.93
C GLU A 132 -1.43 -8.81 1.32
N ALA A 133 -1.56 -10.13 1.51
CA ALA A 133 -2.80 -10.79 1.92
C ALA A 133 -3.12 -10.68 3.42
N ALA A 134 -2.36 -9.90 4.21
CA ALA A 134 -2.63 -9.74 5.64
C ALA A 134 -4.00 -9.08 5.89
N SER A 135 -4.77 -9.59 6.86
CA SER A 135 -6.12 -9.10 7.15
C SER A 135 -6.39 -9.02 8.65
N ILE A 136 -7.16 -8.02 9.08
CA ILE A 136 -7.69 -7.93 10.44
C ILE A 136 -9.04 -8.64 10.60
N GLU A 137 -9.62 -9.10 9.50
CA GLU A 137 -10.83 -9.91 9.50
C GLU A 137 -10.52 -11.41 9.72
N LYS A 138 -11.54 -12.21 10.02
CA LYS A 138 -11.41 -13.66 10.24
C LYS A 138 -11.16 -14.48 8.95
N LYS A 139 -10.65 -13.85 7.91
CA LYS A 139 -10.39 -14.45 6.59
C LYS A 139 -9.52 -15.71 6.66
N PHE A 140 -8.61 -15.77 7.63
CA PHE A 140 -7.67 -16.87 7.81
C PHE A 140 -8.02 -17.76 9.02
N GLU A 141 -9.31 -17.90 9.37
CA GLU A 141 -9.74 -18.81 10.43
C GLU A 141 -9.39 -20.25 10.06
N GLY A 142 -8.61 -20.93 10.93
CA GLY A 142 -8.11 -22.29 10.66
C GLY A 142 -6.84 -22.40 9.82
N VAL A 143 -6.31 -21.30 9.30
CA VAL A 143 -5.02 -21.27 8.59
C VAL A 143 -3.91 -20.88 9.59
N PRO A 144 -2.74 -21.56 9.59
CA PRO A 144 -1.59 -21.11 10.38
C PRO A 144 -1.16 -19.71 9.91
N CYS A 145 -1.25 -18.72 10.78
CA CYS A 145 -0.89 -17.34 10.49
C CYS A 145 -0.11 -16.75 11.66
N ASP A 146 0.83 -15.88 11.38
CA ASP A 146 1.39 -14.99 12.38
C ASP A 146 0.33 -13.95 12.76
N ARG A 147 0.16 -13.73 14.07
CA ARG A 147 -0.83 -12.79 14.60
C ARG A 147 -0.15 -11.72 15.42
N ILE A 148 -0.30 -10.48 14.97
CA ILE A 148 0.27 -9.32 15.65
C ILE A 148 -0.82 -8.34 16.04
N LYS A 149 -0.62 -7.63 17.16
CA LYS A 149 -1.51 -6.54 17.56
C LYS A 149 -1.08 -5.25 16.85
N VAL A 150 -2.05 -4.61 16.20
CA VAL A 150 -1.83 -3.34 15.48
C VAL A 150 -2.83 -2.29 15.96
N PRO A 151 -2.45 -1.00 15.99
CA PRO A 151 -3.38 0.07 16.30
C PRO A 151 -4.42 0.22 15.19
N THR A 152 -5.66 0.59 15.57
CA THR A 152 -6.70 1.02 14.64
C THR A 152 -7.07 2.48 14.88
N ARG A 153 -7.43 3.19 13.81
CA ARG A 153 -7.89 4.59 13.84
C ARG A 153 -8.96 4.82 12.78
N ARG A 154 -9.77 5.84 13.00
CA ARG A 154 -10.65 6.36 11.97
C ARG A 154 -9.87 7.30 11.05
N LEU A 155 -10.14 7.26 9.75
CA LEU A 155 -9.54 8.22 8.81
C LEU A 155 -9.87 9.67 9.17
N ASP A 156 -11.11 9.91 9.61
CA ASP A 156 -11.60 11.24 9.99
C ASP A 156 -10.80 11.89 11.13
N GLU A 157 -10.12 11.10 11.98
CA GLU A 157 -9.30 11.63 13.10
C GLU A 157 -8.05 12.37 12.62
N TYR A 158 -7.62 12.13 11.37
CA TYR A 158 -6.42 12.77 10.81
C TYR A 158 -6.68 14.16 10.23
N GLY A 159 -7.94 14.51 9.97
CA GLY A 159 -8.31 15.82 9.43
C GLY A 159 -7.63 16.15 8.11
N HIS A 160 -7.42 15.17 7.25
CA HIS A 160 -6.83 15.42 5.93
C HIS A 160 -7.74 16.26 5.06
N GLU A 161 -7.14 17.20 4.35
CA GLU A 161 -7.85 18.15 3.50
C GLU A 161 -7.57 17.91 2.02
N ASN A 162 -8.47 18.43 1.18
CA ASN A 162 -8.34 18.43 -0.28
C ASN A 162 -8.10 17.03 -0.85
N ILE A 163 -8.88 16.04 -0.38
CA ILE A 163 -8.74 14.64 -0.81
C ILE A 163 -9.51 14.43 -2.11
N GLY A 164 -8.77 14.13 -3.19
CA GLY A 164 -9.34 13.86 -4.50
C GLY A 164 -9.47 12.37 -4.84
N PHE A 165 -8.73 11.50 -4.17
CA PHE A 165 -8.70 10.07 -4.45
C PHE A 165 -8.38 9.26 -3.20
N ILE A 166 -9.08 8.14 -3.02
CA ILE A 166 -8.80 7.15 -1.96
C ILE A 166 -8.80 5.76 -2.60
N LYS A 167 -7.71 5.02 -2.48
CA LYS A 167 -7.66 3.56 -2.73
C LYS A 167 -7.85 2.84 -1.41
N ILE A 168 -8.71 1.82 -1.40
CA ILE A 168 -8.93 0.95 -0.24
C ILE A 168 -8.77 -0.49 -0.70
N ASP A 169 -7.83 -1.20 -0.08
CA ASP A 169 -7.56 -2.61 -0.32
C ASP A 169 -7.02 -3.23 0.98
N VAL A 170 -7.94 -3.70 1.81
CA VAL A 170 -7.67 -4.13 3.19
C VAL A 170 -8.22 -5.52 3.50
N GLU A 171 -8.41 -6.33 2.44
CA GLU A 171 -8.70 -7.74 2.51
C GLU A 171 -9.94 -8.09 3.37
N GLY A 172 -11.05 -7.40 3.10
CA GLY A 172 -12.37 -7.65 3.71
C GLY A 172 -12.81 -6.63 4.77
N HIS A 173 -11.99 -5.62 5.08
CA HIS A 173 -12.28 -4.60 6.09
C HIS A 173 -12.70 -3.25 5.48
N GLU A 174 -13.00 -3.21 4.17
CA GLU A 174 -13.28 -1.99 3.39
C GLU A 174 -14.46 -1.20 3.96
N LEU A 175 -15.53 -1.89 4.36
CA LEU A 175 -16.72 -1.23 4.92
C LEU A 175 -16.40 -0.46 6.20
N ALA A 176 -15.63 -1.05 7.11
CA ALA A 176 -15.23 -0.38 8.35
C ALA A 176 -14.32 0.84 8.08
N VAL A 177 -13.45 0.76 7.06
CA VAL A 177 -12.66 1.92 6.61
C VAL A 177 -13.56 3.05 6.12
N LEU A 178 -14.56 2.74 5.29
CA LEU A 178 -15.52 3.73 4.78
C LEU A 178 -16.35 4.38 5.89
N GLU A 179 -16.81 3.59 6.87
CA GLU A 179 -17.50 4.10 8.06
C GLU A 179 -16.61 5.03 8.88
N GLY A 180 -15.30 4.73 8.98
CA GLY A 180 -14.32 5.58 9.65
C GLY A 180 -13.90 6.82 8.86
N ALA A 181 -14.30 6.93 7.60
CA ALA A 181 -13.99 8.01 6.68
C ALA A 181 -15.19 8.90 6.34
N GLU A 182 -16.31 8.77 7.05
CA GLU A 182 -17.59 9.38 6.69
C GLU A 182 -17.50 10.90 6.49
N GLN A 183 -16.80 11.62 7.37
CA GLN A 183 -16.63 13.07 7.27
C GLN A 183 -15.74 13.46 6.09
N THR A 184 -14.64 12.72 5.89
CA THR A 184 -13.72 12.91 4.76
C THR A 184 -14.45 12.73 3.43
N LEU A 185 -15.26 11.66 3.31
CA LEU A 185 -16.05 11.38 2.12
C LEU A 185 -17.11 12.47 1.85
N LYS A 186 -17.81 12.93 2.88
CA LYS A 186 -18.83 14.00 2.76
C LYS A 186 -18.22 15.36 2.44
N SER A 187 -17.03 15.65 2.96
CA SER A 187 -16.39 16.96 2.77
C SER A 187 -15.73 17.11 1.41
N TRP A 188 -15.06 16.06 0.93
CA TRP A 188 -14.18 16.14 -0.24
C TRP A 188 -14.71 15.41 -1.48
N HIS A 189 -15.68 14.51 -1.33
CA HIS A 189 -16.24 13.70 -2.42
C HIS A 189 -15.15 13.04 -3.29
N PRO A 190 -14.15 12.35 -2.70
CA PRO A 190 -13.06 11.75 -3.46
C PRO A 190 -13.56 10.65 -4.39
N VAL A 191 -12.80 10.38 -5.44
CA VAL A 191 -12.95 9.14 -6.22
C VAL A 191 -12.43 7.97 -5.37
N LEU A 192 -13.17 6.85 -5.37
CA LEU A 192 -12.83 5.60 -4.70
C LEU A 192 -12.43 4.53 -5.70
#